data_c411a2c0c2a04acdd81e6b9121e05fdc
#
_entry.id   c411a2c0c2a04acdd81e6b9121e05fdc
#
_cell.length_a   1.000
_cell.length_b   1.000
_cell.length_c   1.000
_cell.angle_alpha   90.00
_cell.angle_beta   90.00
_cell.angle_gamma   90.00
#
_symmetry.space_group_name_H-M   'P 1'
#
loop_
_entity.id
_entity.type
_entity.pdbx_description
1 polymer ?
#
loop_
_entity_poly.entity_id
_entity_poly.type
_entity_poly.pdbx_seq_one_letter_code
_entity_poly.pdbx_strand_id
1 'polypeptide(L)'
;GLITPYDFKRIELAQVTLDTKMIEYEGKRELLITQLHILTGMDKERIAEIEPDLQVLNYVVEDKSIENRPEIKALNHGIAAAEYKIKAEKTWWIPKVQLSTSLSYFGLYGDHIQTSNDVVPHLVNKLDIHTKPLSLFPMFNAGIGFKWSLFDGNTGKREAEKSKIDKMVLENKKADAQRKLQLNLANNQTNYDIALAQIELKDKARKIAKNALDQVEKEFRY
;
A
#
# COMPACT_ATOMS: atom_id res chain seq x y z
N GLY A 1 52.77 -37.66 -9.52
CA GLY A 1 51.97 -37.50 -8.34
C GLY A 1 50.67 -38.28 -8.47
N LEU A 2 50.54 -39.37 -7.72
CA LEU A 2 49.31 -40.17 -7.71
C LEU A 2 48.26 -39.44 -6.88
N ILE A 3 47.17 -39.10 -7.53
CA ILE A 3 45.96 -38.59 -6.84
C ILE A 3 45.46 -39.69 -5.92
N THR A 4 45.31 -39.39 -4.63
CA THR A 4 44.80 -40.39 -3.67
C THR A 4 43.29 -40.62 -3.90
N PRO A 5 42.73 -41.78 -3.56
CA PRO A 5 41.30 -42.05 -3.64
C PRO A 5 40.48 -41.03 -2.83
N TYR A 6 41.09 -40.42 -1.82
CA TYR A 6 40.50 -39.36 -1.01
C TYR A 6 40.38 -38.03 -1.80
N ASP A 7 41.42 -37.68 -2.55
CA ASP A 7 41.43 -36.45 -3.37
C ASP A 7 40.41 -36.55 -4.49
N PHE A 8 40.27 -37.74 -5.09
CA PHE A 8 39.24 -37.98 -6.08
C PHE A 8 37.82 -37.76 -5.53
N LYS A 9 37.53 -38.30 -4.33
CA LYS A 9 36.23 -38.07 -3.67
C LYS A 9 35.99 -36.62 -3.30
N ARG A 10 37.03 -35.88 -2.97
CA ARG A 10 36.93 -34.41 -2.72
C ARG A 10 36.53 -33.65 -3.99
N ILE A 11 37.11 -34.01 -5.11
CA ILE A 11 36.76 -33.41 -6.42
C ILE A 11 35.33 -33.74 -6.79
N GLU A 12 34.93 -35.01 -6.65
CA GLU A 12 33.55 -35.44 -6.90
C GLU A 12 32.55 -34.71 -6.02
N LEU A 13 32.82 -34.56 -4.72
CA LEU A 13 31.98 -33.77 -3.80
C LEU A 13 31.93 -32.29 -4.20
N ALA A 14 33.04 -31.70 -4.62
CA ALA A 14 33.09 -30.31 -5.08
C ALA A 14 32.24 -30.12 -6.36
N GLN A 15 32.30 -31.09 -7.28
CA GLN A 15 31.49 -31.09 -8.50
C GLN A 15 30.00 -31.18 -8.18
N VAL A 16 29.56 -32.13 -7.35
CA VAL A 16 28.16 -32.26 -6.92
C VAL A 16 27.69 -31.00 -6.21
N THR A 17 28.55 -30.37 -5.39
CA THR A 17 28.23 -29.11 -4.71
C THR A 17 28.05 -27.97 -5.73
N LEU A 18 28.86 -27.90 -6.76
CA LEU A 18 28.75 -26.91 -7.83
C LEU A 18 27.46 -27.12 -8.63
N ASP A 19 27.18 -28.36 -9.05
CA ASP A 19 25.98 -28.72 -9.79
C ASP A 19 24.71 -28.37 -9.00
N THR A 20 24.71 -28.66 -7.69
CA THR A 20 23.61 -28.29 -6.79
C THR A 20 23.40 -26.78 -6.73
N LYS A 21 24.49 -26.02 -6.66
CA LYS A 21 24.41 -24.54 -6.65
C LYS A 21 23.93 -23.98 -7.99
N MET A 22 24.32 -24.59 -9.11
CA MET A 22 23.82 -24.19 -10.42
C MET A 22 22.30 -24.35 -10.49
N ILE A 23 21.79 -25.52 -10.10
CA ILE A 23 20.33 -25.77 -10.04
C ILE A 23 19.62 -24.75 -9.11
N GLU A 24 20.21 -24.43 -7.95
CA GLU A 24 19.66 -23.43 -7.04
C GLU A 24 19.59 -22.04 -7.68
N TYR A 25 20.63 -21.60 -8.37
CA TYR A 25 20.65 -20.31 -9.04
C TYR A 25 19.72 -20.23 -10.24
N GLU A 26 19.59 -21.30 -11.01
CA GLU A 26 18.63 -21.42 -12.12
C GLU A 26 17.20 -21.31 -11.58
N GLY A 27 16.88 -22.05 -10.51
CA GLY A 27 15.57 -21.94 -9.85
C GLY A 27 15.26 -20.54 -9.31
N LYS A 28 16.26 -19.89 -8.70
CA LYS A 28 16.11 -18.50 -8.24
C LYS A 28 15.90 -17.52 -9.40
N ARG A 29 16.62 -17.72 -10.51
CA ARG A 29 16.44 -16.90 -11.72
C ARG A 29 15.03 -17.04 -12.28
N GLU A 30 14.52 -18.24 -12.39
CA GLU A 30 13.16 -18.49 -12.89
C GLU A 30 12.09 -17.88 -11.97
N LEU A 31 12.28 -17.97 -10.64
CA LEU A 31 11.42 -17.33 -9.67
C LEU A 31 11.39 -15.81 -9.86
N LEU A 32 12.55 -15.17 -10.04
CA LEU A 32 12.66 -13.73 -10.23
C LEU A 32 12.03 -13.28 -11.56
N ILE A 33 12.21 -14.05 -12.64
CA ILE A 33 11.55 -13.80 -13.92
C ILE A 33 10.02 -13.86 -13.75
N THR A 34 9.53 -14.85 -13.01
CA THR A 34 8.10 -14.98 -12.72
C THR A 34 7.58 -13.81 -11.88
N GLN A 35 8.34 -13.35 -10.88
CA GLN A 35 7.98 -12.17 -10.09
C GLN A 35 7.92 -10.90 -10.95
N LEU A 36 8.90 -10.69 -11.81
CA LEU A 36 8.92 -9.54 -12.73
C LEU A 36 7.75 -9.60 -13.72
N HIS A 37 7.44 -10.78 -14.26
CA HIS A 37 6.27 -10.98 -15.11
C HIS A 37 4.97 -10.55 -14.40
N ILE A 38 4.78 -10.98 -13.16
CA ILE A 38 3.59 -10.62 -12.35
C ILE A 38 3.53 -9.11 -12.07
N LEU A 39 4.67 -8.48 -11.76
CA LEU A 39 4.73 -7.07 -11.39
C LEU A 39 4.61 -6.11 -12.59
N THR A 40 5.14 -6.50 -13.75
CA THR A 40 5.23 -5.63 -14.93
C THR A 40 4.23 -5.97 -16.02
N GLY A 41 3.69 -7.21 -16.02
CA GLY A 41 2.86 -7.73 -17.11
C GLY A 41 3.65 -8.04 -18.40
N MET A 42 4.98 -7.99 -18.38
CA MET A 42 5.85 -8.34 -19.52
C MET A 42 5.96 -9.86 -19.69
N ASP A 43 6.10 -10.34 -20.91
CA ASP A 43 6.29 -11.76 -21.20
C ASP A 43 7.60 -12.30 -20.60
N LYS A 44 7.58 -13.55 -20.10
CA LYS A 44 8.72 -14.18 -19.43
C LYS A 44 9.94 -14.32 -20.34
N GLU A 45 9.71 -14.62 -21.62
CA GLU A 45 10.76 -14.75 -22.64
C GLU A 45 11.51 -13.43 -22.79
N ARG A 46 10.79 -12.34 -22.87
CA ARG A 46 11.34 -10.99 -22.99
C ARG A 46 12.13 -10.56 -21.75
N ILE A 47 11.66 -10.95 -20.56
CA ILE A 47 12.39 -10.68 -19.30
C ILE A 47 13.68 -11.53 -19.24
N ALA A 48 13.64 -12.77 -19.72
CA ALA A 48 14.78 -13.67 -19.71
C ALA A 48 15.93 -13.22 -20.63
N GLU A 49 15.62 -12.48 -21.70
CA GLU A 49 16.59 -11.93 -22.67
C GLU A 49 17.27 -10.63 -22.19
N ILE A 50 16.78 -10.02 -21.11
CA ILE A 50 17.38 -8.79 -20.58
C ILE A 50 18.74 -9.14 -19.97
N GLU A 51 19.81 -8.66 -20.58
CA GLU A 51 21.16 -8.66 -19.99
C GLU A 51 21.30 -7.35 -19.18
N PRO A 52 21.23 -7.42 -17.83
CA PRO A 52 21.37 -6.22 -17.02
C PRO A 52 22.84 -5.76 -17.05
N ASP A 53 23.07 -4.49 -17.36
CA ASP A 53 24.36 -3.86 -17.08
C ASP A 53 24.49 -3.70 -15.56
N LEU A 54 25.16 -4.67 -14.92
CA LEU A 54 25.35 -4.70 -13.47
C LEU A 54 26.49 -3.73 -13.07
N GLN A 55 26.22 -2.44 -13.16
CA GLN A 55 27.09 -1.45 -12.56
C GLN A 55 26.77 -1.30 -11.08
N VAL A 56 27.81 -1.27 -10.25
CA VAL A 56 27.66 -0.92 -8.83
C VAL A 56 27.24 0.54 -8.75
N LEU A 57 25.95 0.76 -8.55
CA LEU A 57 25.44 2.10 -8.33
C LEU A 57 25.85 2.55 -6.92
N ASN A 58 26.87 3.41 -6.85
CA ASN A 58 27.20 4.13 -5.62
C ASN A 58 26.10 5.18 -5.34
N TYR A 59 24.93 4.70 -4.92
CA TYR A 59 23.79 5.54 -4.64
C TYR A 59 23.94 6.12 -3.23
N VAL A 60 24.37 7.37 -3.16
CA VAL A 60 24.30 8.13 -1.92
C VAL A 60 22.85 8.62 -1.81
N VAL A 61 22.11 8.09 -0.83
CA VAL A 61 20.78 8.62 -0.48
C VAL A 61 21.01 10.01 0.13
N GLU A 62 20.75 11.05 -0.64
CA GLU A 62 20.93 12.45 -0.21
C GLU A 62 19.96 12.82 0.92
N ASP A 63 18.72 12.36 0.86
CA ASP A 63 17.70 12.64 1.87
C ASP A 63 17.45 11.42 2.78
N LYS A 64 18.12 11.41 3.93
CA LYS A 64 17.89 10.45 5.02
C LYS A 64 16.75 10.87 5.94
N SER A 65 16.05 11.96 5.62
CA SER A 65 14.97 12.50 6.44
C SER A 65 13.75 11.59 6.40
N ILE A 66 13.33 11.11 7.56
CA ILE A 66 12.14 10.28 7.74
C ILE A 66 10.89 11.16 7.67
N GLU A 67 11.00 12.45 8.01
CA GLU A 67 9.89 13.39 8.06
C GLU A 67 9.22 13.61 6.69
N ASN A 68 9.99 13.51 5.60
CA ASN A 68 9.50 13.69 4.23
C ASN A 68 8.75 12.47 3.68
N ARG A 69 8.75 11.35 4.40
CA ARG A 69 8.07 10.13 4.00
C ARG A 69 6.55 10.32 3.93
N PRO A 70 5.89 9.78 2.87
CA PRO A 70 4.44 9.90 2.70
C PRO A 70 3.65 9.39 3.90
N GLU A 71 4.12 8.31 4.54
CA GLU A 71 3.49 7.70 5.71
C GLU A 71 3.46 8.66 6.90
N ILE A 72 4.56 9.39 7.14
CA ILE A 72 4.65 10.38 8.21
C ILE A 72 3.79 11.60 7.89
N LYS A 73 3.79 12.05 6.63
CA LYS A 73 2.90 13.14 6.19
C LYS A 73 1.44 12.77 6.38
N ALA A 74 1.04 11.56 6.02
CA ALA A 74 -0.33 11.07 6.23
C ALA A 74 -0.72 11.06 7.71
N LEU A 75 0.16 10.60 8.61
CA LEU A 75 -0.07 10.62 10.05
C LEU A 75 -0.17 12.06 10.60
N ASN A 76 0.66 12.99 10.11
CA ASN A 76 0.57 14.40 10.47
C ASN A 76 -0.79 15.01 10.08
N HIS A 77 -1.27 14.73 8.86
CA HIS A 77 -2.60 15.15 8.44
C HIS A 77 -3.72 14.49 9.27
N GLY A 78 -3.57 13.23 9.64
CA GLY A 78 -4.48 12.54 10.54
C GLY A 78 -4.55 13.19 11.93
N ILE A 79 -3.41 13.57 12.51
CA ILE A 79 -3.32 14.28 13.78
C ILE A 79 -4.00 15.65 13.67
N ALA A 80 -3.71 16.40 12.61
CA ALA A 80 -4.36 17.69 12.36
C ALA A 80 -5.90 17.56 12.23
N ALA A 81 -6.36 16.54 11.52
CA ALA A 81 -7.80 16.24 11.41
C ALA A 81 -8.42 15.91 12.77
N ALA A 82 -7.72 15.14 13.62
CA ALA A 82 -8.16 14.84 14.98
C ALA A 82 -8.23 16.12 15.85
N GLU A 83 -7.33 17.08 15.67
CA GLU A 83 -7.39 18.38 16.34
C GLU A 83 -8.62 19.19 15.95
N TYR A 84 -8.94 19.24 14.66
CA TYR A 84 -10.16 19.88 14.19
C TYR A 84 -11.42 19.19 14.72
N LYS A 85 -11.39 17.85 14.80
CA LYS A 85 -12.49 17.07 15.39
C LYS A 85 -12.70 17.45 16.87
N ILE A 86 -11.62 17.52 17.65
CA ILE A 86 -11.70 17.97 19.07
C ILE A 86 -12.31 19.36 19.15
N LYS A 87 -11.92 20.29 18.27
CA LYS A 87 -12.51 21.63 18.23
C LYS A 87 -14.01 21.57 17.91
N ALA A 88 -14.39 20.77 16.93
CA ALA A 88 -15.79 20.58 16.53
C ALA A 88 -16.64 19.98 17.65
N GLU A 89 -16.11 18.94 18.35
CA GLU A 89 -16.83 18.32 19.48
C GLU A 89 -16.98 19.27 20.69
N LYS A 90 -16.02 20.16 20.90
CA LYS A 90 -16.14 21.21 21.95
C LYS A 90 -17.23 22.22 21.66
N THR A 91 -17.68 22.35 20.41
CA THR A 91 -18.75 23.30 20.00
C THR A 91 -20.12 22.61 19.94
N TRP A 92 -20.33 21.51 20.67
CA TRP A 92 -21.59 20.75 20.70
C TRP A 92 -22.82 21.60 21.08
N TRP A 93 -22.62 22.65 21.90
CA TRP A 93 -23.63 23.56 22.37
C TRP A 93 -24.04 24.65 21.34
N ILE A 94 -23.27 24.78 20.23
CA ILE A 94 -23.58 25.75 19.18
C ILE A 94 -24.65 25.16 18.26
N PRO A 95 -25.70 25.97 17.91
CA PRO A 95 -26.69 25.51 16.95
C PRO A 95 -26.08 25.14 15.61
N LYS A 96 -26.52 24.01 15.03
CA LYS A 96 -26.08 23.53 13.70
C LYS A 96 -27.13 23.88 12.68
N VAL A 97 -26.72 24.53 11.60
CA VAL A 97 -27.55 24.77 10.41
C VAL A 97 -27.14 23.78 9.35
N GLN A 98 -28.10 23.09 8.78
CA GLN A 98 -27.87 22.09 7.73
C GLN A 98 -28.70 22.47 6.50
N LEU A 99 -28.03 22.59 5.38
CA LEU A 99 -28.66 22.66 4.06
C LEU A 99 -28.71 21.24 3.48
N SER A 100 -29.90 20.80 3.10
CA SER A 100 -30.10 19.51 2.43
C SER A 100 -30.75 19.72 1.08
N THR A 101 -30.25 19.03 0.09
CA THR A 101 -30.89 18.98 -1.23
C THR A 101 -30.88 17.52 -1.70
N SER A 102 -31.99 17.09 -2.29
CA SER A 102 -32.09 15.77 -2.85
C SER A 102 -32.88 15.79 -4.15
N LEU A 103 -32.42 15.03 -5.12
CA LEU A 103 -33.14 14.72 -6.35
C LEU A 103 -33.49 13.23 -6.30
N SER A 104 -34.79 12.94 -6.33
CA SER A 104 -35.31 11.58 -6.35
C SER A 104 -36.24 11.39 -7.53
N TYR A 105 -36.29 10.16 -8.01
CA TYR A 105 -37.24 9.79 -9.07
C TYR A 105 -38.26 8.84 -8.48
N PHE A 106 -39.56 9.22 -8.62
CA PHE A 106 -40.68 8.38 -8.26
C PHE A 106 -41.11 7.60 -9.48
N GLY A 107 -41.17 6.27 -9.38
CA GLY A 107 -41.73 5.39 -10.37
C GLY A 107 -43.16 5.01 -10.00
N LEU A 108 -44.12 5.36 -10.83
CA LEU A 108 -45.49 4.91 -10.71
C LEU A 108 -45.75 3.78 -11.71
N TYR A 109 -46.26 2.66 -11.18
CA TYR A 109 -46.64 1.51 -11.96
C TYR A 109 -48.16 1.41 -11.96
N GLY A 110 -48.80 1.44 -13.13
CA GLY A 110 -50.23 1.26 -13.30
C GLY A 110 -50.83 2.19 -14.33
N ASP A 111 -51.99 1.84 -14.86
CA ASP A 111 -52.71 2.60 -15.90
C ASP A 111 -53.47 3.79 -15.32
N HIS A 112 -53.93 3.69 -14.07
CA HIS A 112 -54.77 4.70 -13.44
C HIS A 112 -54.34 5.02 -12.01
N ILE A 113 -54.23 6.30 -11.71
CA ILE A 113 -54.11 6.80 -10.33
C ILE A 113 -55.40 7.57 -10.04
N GLN A 114 -56.20 7.02 -9.17
CA GLN A 114 -57.41 7.69 -8.67
C GLN A 114 -57.15 8.20 -7.27
N THR A 115 -57.36 9.51 -7.04
CA THR A 115 -57.38 10.05 -5.72
C THR A 115 -58.78 9.87 -5.08
N SER A 116 -58.82 9.16 -3.94
CA SER A 116 -60.05 9.01 -3.16
C SER A 116 -60.38 10.36 -2.48
N ASN A 117 -61.62 10.76 -2.53
CA ASN A 117 -62.11 11.96 -1.87
C ASN A 117 -62.00 11.91 -0.33
N ASP A 118 -61.65 10.77 0.26
CA ASP A 118 -61.63 10.57 1.71
C ASP A 118 -60.41 11.19 2.41
N VAL A 119 -59.35 11.50 1.66
CA VAL A 119 -58.12 12.02 2.27
C VAL A 119 -58.03 13.55 2.25
N VAL A 120 -58.65 14.24 1.29
CA VAL A 120 -58.69 15.69 1.17
C VAL A 120 -60.06 16.14 0.63
N PRO A 121 -61.08 16.24 1.49
CA PRO A 121 -62.36 16.75 1.10
C PRO A 121 -62.25 18.23 0.70
N HIS A 122 -62.64 18.59 -0.49
CA HIS A 122 -62.72 19.94 -1.04
C HIS A 122 -61.56 20.51 -1.88
N LEU A 123 -60.46 19.85 -2.06
CA LEU A 123 -59.39 20.47 -2.85
C LEU A 123 -59.27 20.00 -4.32
N VAL A 124 -59.74 18.83 -4.67
CA VAL A 124 -59.70 18.37 -6.08
C VAL A 124 -60.82 17.41 -6.36
N ASN A 125 -61.78 17.79 -7.26
CA ASN A 125 -62.73 16.86 -7.86
C ASN A 125 -61.99 15.85 -8.71
N LYS A 126 -61.91 14.58 -8.26
CA LYS A 126 -61.40 13.42 -9.01
C LYS A 126 -60.28 13.75 -10.00
N LEU A 127 -59.05 13.79 -9.49
CA LEU A 127 -57.91 13.82 -10.39
C LEU A 127 -57.66 12.39 -10.93
N ASP A 128 -58.12 12.13 -12.17
CA ASP A 128 -57.87 10.91 -12.86
C ASP A 128 -56.64 11.09 -13.75
N ILE A 129 -55.50 10.61 -13.31
CA ILE A 129 -54.27 10.70 -14.07
C ILE A 129 -54.02 9.39 -14.78
N HIS A 130 -54.16 9.42 -16.12
CA HIS A 130 -53.73 8.30 -16.98
C HIS A 130 -52.20 8.31 -17.06
N THR A 131 -51.58 7.30 -16.51
CA THR A 131 -50.12 7.15 -16.54
C THR A 131 -49.73 6.03 -17.49
N LYS A 132 -48.59 6.16 -18.18
CA LYS A 132 -48.01 5.04 -18.92
C LYS A 132 -47.60 3.94 -17.92
N PRO A 133 -47.44 2.67 -18.37
CA PRO A 133 -47.13 1.54 -17.49
C PRO A 133 -45.94 1.79 -16.54
N LEU A 134 -45.02 2.67 -16.91
CA LEU A 134 -43.96 3.19 -16.05
C LEU A 134 -43.83 4.70 -16.29
N SER A 135 -44.23 5.49 -15.31
CA SER A 135 -44.01 6.94 -15.32
C SER A 135 -42.99 7.33 -14.24
N LEU A 136 -41.90 7.94 -14.66
CA LEU A 136 -40.86 8.44 -13.76
C LEU A 136 -41.05 9.95 -13.56
N PHE A 137 -41.28 10.35 -12.31
CA PHE A 137 -41.40 11.77 -11.92
C PHE A 137 -40.18 12.20 -11.15
N PRO A 138 -39.42 13.18 -11.65
CA PRO A 138 -38.35 13.79 -10.88
C PRO A 138 -38.93 14.64 -9.74
N MET A 139 -38.44 14.42 -8.54
CA MET A 139 -38.78 15.21 -7.37
C MET A 139 -37.53 15.84 -6.79
N PHE A 140 -37.49 17.17 -6.77
CA PHE A 140 -36.45 17.95 -6.16
C PHE A 140 -36.91 18.46 -4.79
N ASN A 141 -36.14 18.14 -3.75
CA ASN A 141 -36.34 18.65 -2.41
C ASN A 141 -35.14 19.48 -2.00
N ALA A 142 -35.42 20.67 -1.46
CA ALA A 142 -34.43 21.52 -0.83
C ALA A 142 -34.95 21.93 0.54
N GLY A 143 -34.10 21.85 1.54
CA GLY A 143 -34.50 22.18 2.91
C GLY A 143 -33.37 22.77 3.72
N ILE A 144 -33.70 23.65 4.63
CA ILE A 144 -32.79 24.18 5.65
C ILE A 144 -33.22 23.61 6.99
N GLY A 145 -32.33 22.85 7.63
CA GLY A 145 -32.55 22.28 8.96
C GLY A 145 -31.79 23.11 10.02
N PHE A 146 -32.42 23.28 11.16
CA PHE A 146 -31.82 23.92 12.33
C PHE A 146 -31.90 22.94 13.50
N LYS A 147 -30.72 22.58 14.06
CA LYS A 147 -30.63 21.67 15.21
C LYS A 147 -29.87 22.32 16.33
N TRP A 148 -30.52 22.47 17.49
CA TRP A 148 -29.91 22.99 18.70
C TRP A 148 -30.14 22.03 19.86
N SER A 149 -29.05 21.59 20.47
CA SER A 149 -29.05 20.68 21.61
C SER A 149 -28.89 21.53 22.90
N LEU A 150 -29.98 21.80 23.59
CA LEU A 150 -29.94 22.57 24.84
C LEU A 150 -29.33 21.78 26.00
N PHE A 151 -29.52 20.47 25.99
CA PHE A 151 -28.96 19.54 26.96
C PHE A 151 -28.67 18.20 26.32
N ASP A 152 -27.45 17.66 26.49
CA ASP A 152 -26.99 16.43 25.87
C ASP A 152 -26.50 15.37 26.87
N GLY A 153 -26.72 15.57 28.18
CA GLY A 153 -26.29 14.67 29.24
C GLY A 153 -24.76 14.50 29.34
N ASN A 154 -23.98 15.55 29.03
CA ASN A 154 -22.52 15.53 28.96
C ASN A 154 -21.93 14.65 27.82
N THR A 155 -22.72 14.28 26.85
CA THR A 155 -22.26 13.48 25.70
C THR A 155 -21.18 14.23 24.91
N GLY A 156 -21.35 15.51 24.63
CA GLY A 156 -20.38 16.34 23.93
C GLY A 156 -19.03 16.44 24.64
N LYS A 157 -19.01 16.49 25.98
CA LYS A 157 -17.76 16.43 26.74
C LYS A 157 -17.06 15.10 26.59
N ARG A 158 -17.81 14.00 26.70
CA ARG A 158 -17.26 12.63 26.55
C ARG A 158 -16.72 12.39 25.15
N GLU A 159 -17.42 12.85 24.12
CA GLU A 159 -16.94 12.75 22.74
C GLU A 159 -15.68 13.60 22.51
N ALA A 160 -15.59 14.79 23.09
CA ALA A 160 -14.38 15.60 23.06
C ALA A 160 -13.19 14.92 23.77
N GLU A 161 -13.41 14.25 24.91
CA GLU A 161 -12.39 13.49 25.62
C GLU A 161 -11.95 12.25 24.82
N LYS A 162 -12.89 11.51 24.25
CA LYS A 162 -12.63 10.40 23.35
C LYS A 162 -11.78 10.85 22.16
N SER A 163 -12.14 11.97 21.51
CA SER A 163 -11.38 12.53 20.40
C SER A 163 -9.95 12.94 20.80
N LYS A 164 -9.72 13.38 22.05
CA LYS A 164 -8.35 13.60 22.56
C LYS A 164 -7.57 12.30 22.67
N ILE A 165 -8.19 11.23 23.16
CA ILE A 165 -7.55 9.91 23.25
C ILE A 165 -7.22 9.41 21.83
N ASP A 166 -8.14 9.54 20.88
CA ASP A 166 -7.91 9.18 19.46
C ASP A 166 -6.71 9.94 18.89
N LYS A 167 -6.57 11.25 19.20
CA LYS A 167 -5.38 12.02 18.81
C LYS A 167 -4.10 11.45 19.42
N MET A 168 -4.09 11.12 20.72
CA MET A 168 -2.92 10.51 21.39
C MET A 168 -2.55 9.17 20.78
N VAL A 169 -3.53 8.37 20.38
CA VAL A 169 -3.29 7.10 19.66
C VAL A 169 -2.60 7.37 18.32
N LEU A 170 -3.00 8.40 17.57
CA LEU A 170 -2.35 8.76 16.31
C LEU A 170 -0.91 9.29 16.52
N GLU A 171 -0.67 10.06 17.57
CA GLU A 171 0.66 10.53 17.95
C GLU A 171 1.58 9.36 18.29
N ASN A 172 1.10 8.39 19.07
CA ASN A 172 1.84 7.17 19.37
C ASN A 172 2.12 6.34 18.12
N LYS A 173 1.13 6.19 17.23
CA LYS A 173 1.32 5.52 15.92
C LYS A 173 2.38 6.22 15.06
N LYS A 174 2.43 7.56 15.08
CA LYS A 174 3.47 8.33 14.39
C LYS A 174 4.85 8.02 14.98
N ALA A 175 4.99 8.05 16.30
CA ALA A 175 6.25 7.76 16.97
C ALA A 175 6.74 6.32 16.66
N ASP A 176 5.84 5.33 16.66
CA ASP A 176 6.17 3.96 16.31
C ASP A 176 6.55 3.80 14.82
N ALA A 177 5.84 4.49 13.93
CA ALA A 177 6.19 4.51 12.51
C ALA A 177 7.57 5.11 12.28
N GLN A 178 7.90 6.21 12.95
CA GLN A 178 9.22 6.83 12.88
C GLN A 178 10.32 5.87 13.35
N ARG A 179 10.14 5.20 14.49
CA ARG A 179 11.09 4.19 14.98
C ARG A 179 11.30 3.04 14.00
N LYS A 180 10.20 2.50 13.44
CA LYS A 180 10.26 1.43 12.43
C LYS A 180 10.99 1.87 11.16
N LEU A 181 10.73 3.09 10.68
CA LEU A 181 11.39 3.64 9.52
C LEU A 181 12.89 3.86 9.77
N GLN A 182 13.26 4.32 10.95
CA GLN A 182 14.67 4.46 11.35
C GLN A 182 15.38 3.11 11.36
N LEU A 183 14.77 2.10 11.97
CA LEU A 183 15.30 0.75 12.00
C LEU A 183 15.46 0.16 10.60
N ASN A 184 14.45 0.32 9.76
CA ASN A 184 14.50 -0.15 8.37
C ASN A 184 15.59 0.56 7.57
N LEU A 185 15.77 1.85 7.76
CA LEU A 185 16.84 2.62 7.12
C LEU A 185 18.22 2.10 7.54
N ALA A 186 18.42 1.90 8.84
CA ALA A 186 19.67 1.36 9.38
C ALA A 186 19.97 -0.05 8.84
N ASN A 187 18.96 -0.93 8.86
CA ASN A 187 19.09 -2.28 8.30
C ASN A 187 19.43 -2.27 6.81
N ASN A 188 18.74 -1.44 6.02
CA ASN A 188 19.00 -1.35 4.59
C ASN A 188 20.41 -0.79 4.31
N GLN A 189 20.86 0.19 5.08
CA GLN A 189 22.22 0.70 4.96
C GLN A 189 23.27 -0.37 5.31
N THR A 190 23.08 -1.09 6.41
CA THR A 190 23.97 -2.20 6.80
C THR A 190 24.00 -3.30 5.73
N ASN A 191 22.83 -3.69 5.20
CA ASN A 191 22.74 -4.68 4.14
C ASN A 191 23.42 -4.23 2.85
N TYR A 192 23.34 -2.95 2.51
CA TYR A 192 24.05 -2.37 1.38
C TYR A 192 25.56 -2.43 1.56
N ASP A 193 26.06 -2.05 2.74
CA ASP A 193 27.49 -2.08 3.06
C ASP A 193 28.02 -3.52 3.04
N ILE A 194 27.27 -4.49 3.58
CA ILE A 194 27.59 -5.92 3.51
C ILE A 194 27.64 -6.39 2.06
N ALA A 195 26.65 -6.01 1.23
CA ALA A 195 26.62 -6.40 -0.17
C ALA A 195 27.82 -5.87 -0.96
N LEU A 196 28.20 -4.61 -0.72
CA LEU A 196 29.43 -4.05 -1.33
C LEU A 196 30.68 -4.83 -0.94
N ALA A 197 30.85 -5.11 0.35
CA ALA A 197 31.98 -5.91 0.83
C ALA A 197 31.99 -7.32 0.22
N GLN A 198 30.83 -7.94 0.05
CA GLN A 198 30.70 -9.25 -0.60
C GLN A 198 31.08 -9.22 -2.09
N ILE A 199 30.72 -8.16 -2.83
CA ILE A 199 31.12 -7.98 -4.22
C ILE A 199 32.65 -7.93 -4.34
N GLU A 200 33.29 -7.11 -3.50
CA GLU A 200 34.74 -6.99 -3.48
C GLU A 200 35.44 -8.34 -3.15
N LEU A 201 34.93 -9.06 -2.13
CA LEU A 201 35.43 -10.36 -1.74
C LEU A 201 35.29 -11.39 -2.88
N LYS A 202 34.14 -11.42 -3.53
CA LYS A 202 33.88 -12.36 -4.65
C LYS A 202 34.72 -12.06 -5.87
N ASP A 203 34.97 -10.77 -6.17
CA ASP A 203 35.89 -10.41 -7.27
C ASP A 203 37.33 -10.84 -6.98
N LYS A 204 37.80 -10.65 -5.74
CA LYS A 204 39.11 -11.17 -5.33
C LYS A 204 39.18 -12.69 -5.42
N ALA A 205 38.16 -13.40 -4.94
CA ALA A 205 38.09 -14.85 -5.02
C ALA A 205 38.11 -15.34 -6.49
N ARG A 206 37.37 -14.69 -7.38
CA ARG A 206 37.38 -14.97 -8.82
C ARG A 206 38.77 -14.81 -9.44
N LYS A 207 39.45 -13.72 -9.12
CA LYS A 207 40.82 -13.45 -9.58
C LYS A 207 41.80 -14.52 -9.11
N ILE A 208 41.72 -14.91 -7.83
CA ILE A 208 42.55 -15.98 -7.27
C ILE A 208 42.27 -17.31 -7.97
N ALA A 209 41.02 -17.69 -8.14
CA ALA A 209 40.64 -18.93 -8.82
C ALA A 209 41.11 -18.97 -10.28
N LYS A 210 41.01 -17.84 -11.00
CA LYS A 210 41.53 -17.73 -12.37
C LYS A 210 43.04 -17.90 -12.42
N ASN A 211 43.78 -17.22 -11.55
CA ASN A 211 45.22 -17.34 -11.48
C ASN A 211 45.68 -18.79 -11.15
N ALA A 212 44.96 -19.47 -10.24
CA ALA A 212 45.22 -20.84 -9.91
C ALA A 212 44.98 -21.75 -11.10
N LEU A 213 43.91 -21.55 -11.87
CA LEU A 213 43.63 -22.29 -13.10
C LEU A 213 44.74 -22.07 -14.13
N ASP A 214 45.12 -20.82 -14.40
CA ASP A 214 46.17 -20.47 -15.36
C ASP A 214 47.53 -21.10 -14.96
N GLN A 215 47.80 -21.22 -13.67
CA GLN A 215 49.02 -21.86 -13.16
C GLN A 215 49.00 -23.39 -13.39
N VAL A 216 47.89 -24.03 -13.06
CA VAL A 216 47.71 -25.47 -13.28
C VAL A 216 47.80 -25.82 -14.79
N GLU A 217 47.15 -25.03 -15.66
CA GLU A 217 47.26 -25.24 -17.10
C GLU A 217 48.71 -25.13 -17.65
N LYS A 218 49.50 -24.21 -17.08
CA LYS A 218 50.92 -24.10 -17.44
C LYS A 218 51.72 -25.31 -16.97
N GLU A 219 51.46 -25.83 -15.77
CA GLU A 219 52.16 -26.99 -15.23
C GLU A 219 51.81 -28.29 -15.99
N PHE A 220 50.60 -28.41 -16.56
CA PHE A 220 50.18 -29.57 -17.35
C PHE A 220 50.59 -29.50 -18.84
N ARG A 221 51.05 -28.35 -19.33
CA ARG A 221 51.50 -28.19 -20.72
C ARG A 221 53.01 -28.53 -20.91
N TYR A 222 53.72 -28.77 -19.84
CA TYR A 222 55.08 -29.24 -19.83
C TYR A 222 55.16 -30.67 -19.29
#